data_08fd7b45232c7eb101d9a418688c7a2d
#
_entry.id   08fd7b45232c7eb101d9a418688c7a2d
#
_cell.length_a   1.000
_cell.length_b   1.000
_cell.length_c   1.000
_cell.angle_alpha   90.00
_cell.angle_beta   90.00
_cell.angle_gamma   90.00
#
_symmetry.space_group_name_H-M   'P 1'
#
loop_
_entity.id
_entity.type
_entity.pdbx_description
1 polymer ?
#
loop_
_entity_poly.entity_id
_entity_poly.type
_entity_poly.pdbx_seq_one_letter_code
_entity_poly.pdbx_strand_id
1 'polypeptide(L)'
;MLPQPSLCARSHKWVAKRSLTFYSLPASTGREHALLSLSASLQFFSSGHWESILLRKNHKTDDAGFVRWALLALALGGFGIGTGEFIMMGLLPDVSRSLAITEPQAGNAIASYALGVVVGAPFIAVLAARMARKSLLLILMALFSIGNVASAMADSYHGLLVARFLTGLPHGAYFGVASLVAASLVPIERRGRALASLMLGLTVATLIGVPLGSWIGQLFSWHVVFTFVGAIGLLTCLLIGRYVPYTPGDVDAHPLRELGALKNAQVLLTLLVGAVGFGGMFAIFSYIAPTLINIAGISPSLIPWAMVAFGLGMIIGNLVGGRLADGPVLNIIGWTLLWNVLVMLAFPVLVQHVATGLLATFLIGTCSVLLPSLQIRLMDVANESQTLAAAMNHSALNIANAMGAYLGGLTVSLGYGWISTAWVGVALGVAGLMVFVLTARHAARQQTQLA
;
A
#
# COMPACT_ATOMS: atom_id res chain seq x y z
N MET A 1 -3.73 -13.97 -59.64
CA MET A 1 -5.12 -13.67 -60.00
C MET A 1 -5.75 -12.90 -58.81
N LEU A 2 -5.97 -11.61 -59.05
CA LEU A 2 -6.80 -10.68 -58.25
C LEU A 2 -8.30 -11.05 -58.50
N PRO A 3 -9.28 -10.52 -57.73
CA PRO A 3 -9.31 -9.22 -57.03
C PRO A 3 -10.04 -9.17 -55.68
N GLN A 4 -9.83 -8.02 -55.02
CA GLN A 4 -10.75 -7.41 -54.01
C GLN A 4 -12.14 -7.06 -54.59
N PRO A 5 -13.18 -6.72 -53.75
CA PRO A 5 -13.37 -5.31 -53.37
C PRO A 5 -13.93 -5.08 -51.94
N SER A 6 -13.43 -4.04 -51.29
CA SER A 6 -14.01 -2.78 -50.75
C SER A 6 -15.53 -2.63 -50.61
N LEU A 7 -15.98 -2.18 -49.41
CA LEU A 7 -17.19 -1.35 -49.16
C LEU A 7 -17.01 -0.75 -47.75
N CYS A 8 -16.64 0.46 -47.63
CA CYS A 8 -17.36 1.73 -47.76
C CYS A 8 -18.32 2.03 -46.58
N ALA A 9 -17.99 3.12 -45.96
CA ALA A 9 -18.67 3.80 -44.84
C ALA A 9 -20.16 4.06 -45.07
N ARG A 10 -20.92 4.08 -43.97
CA ARG A 10 -22.14 4.92 -43.85
C ARG A 10 -22.32 5.48 -42.45
N SER A 11 -22.12 6.77 -42.42
CA SER A 11 -22.62 7.69 -41.39
C SER A 11 -24.14 7.75 -41.40
N HIS A 12 -24.79 7.65 -40.25
CA HIS A 12 -26.17 8.09 -40.11
C HIS A 12 -26.28 9.23 -39.08
N LYS A 13 -26.40 10.44 -39.63
CA LYS A 13 -26.99 11.58 -38.94
C LYS A 13 -28.49 11.36 -38.81
N TRP A 14 -29.03 11.39 -37.61
CA TRP A 14 -30.44 11.63 -37.35
C TRP A 14 -30.63 13.06 -36.85
N VAL A 15 -31.20 13.89 -37.75
CA VAL A 15 -31.75 15.20 -37.42
C VAL A 15 -33.26 15.05 -37.28
N ALA A 16 -33.76 15.15 -36.07
CA ALA A 16 -35.21 15.23 -35.82
C ALA A 16 -35.63 16.71 -35.84
N LYS A 17 -36.20 17.16 -36.95
CA LYS A 17 -37.02 18.36 -37.05
C LYS A 17 -38.38 18.10 -36.36
N ARG A 18 -38.71 18.78 -35.28
CA ARG A 18 -40.08 18.97 -34.84
C ARG A 18 -40.45 20.43 -35.04
N SER A 19 -41.36 20.62 -36.01
CA SER A 19 -42.09 21.85 -36.24
C SER A 19 -43.07 22.10 -35.10
N LEU A 20 -42.99 23.28 -34.47
CA LEU A 20 -43.97 23.80 -33.54
C LEU A 20 -44.91 24.70 -34.31
N THR A 21 -46.16 24.28 -34.38
CA THR A 21 -47.32 25.07 -34.90
C THR A 21 -47.77 26.04 -33.82
N PHE A 22 -47.72 27.33 -34.12
CA PHE A 22 -48.27 28.38 -33.26
C PHE A 22 -49.78 28.41 -33.40
N TYR A 23 -50.51 28.26 -32.29
CA TYR A 23 -51.91 28.69 -32.14
C TYR A 23 -51.93 30.04 -31.45
N SER A 24 -52.57 31.03 -32.12
CA SER A 24 -52.83 32.36 -31.61
C SER A 24 -54.08 32.36 -30.72
N LEU A 25 -53.99 32.87 -29.51
CA LEU A 25 -55.14 33.27 -28.66
C LEU A 25 -54.88 34.68 -28.09
N PRO A 26 -55.95 35.47 -27.84
CA PRO A 26 -55.85 36.90 -27.70
C PRO A 26 -55.47 37.37 -26.30
N ALA A 27 -54.99 38.63 -26.25
CA ALA A 27 -54.47 39.34 -25.11
C ALA A 27 -55.49 39.55 -23.98
N SER A 28 -55.06 39.29 -22.75
CA SER A 28 -55.57 39.97 -21.53
C SER A 28 -54.54 40.00 -20.41
N THR A 29 -54.14 41.27 -20.13
CA THR A 29 -53.84 41.82 -18.82
C THR A 29 -52.82 41.21 -17.86
N GLY A 30 -51.73 41.91 -17.64
CA GLY A 30 -51.17 42.19 -16.30
C GLY A 30 -50.26 41.14 -15.65
N ARG A 31 -50.22 39.90 -16.13
CA ARG A 31 -49.36 38.82 -15.58
C ARG A 31 -48.14 38.46 -16.44
N GLU A 32 -48.04 39.01 -17.63
CA GLU A 32 -46.95 38.63 -18.58
C GLU A 32 -45.61 39.27 -18.24
N HIS A 33 -45.57 40.42 -17.60
CA HIS A 33 -44.29 41.02 -17.20
C HIS A 33 -43.56 40.29 -16.09
N ALA A 34 -44.27 39.57 -15.22
CA ALA A 34 -43.66 38.77 -14.17
C ALA A 34 -43.11 37.40 -14.70
N LEU A 35 -43.78 36.83 -15.70
CA LEU A 35 -43.32 35.56 -16.32
C LEU A 35 -42.20 35.78 -17.32
N LEU A 36 -42.12 36.90 -17.99
CA LEU A 36 -41.01 37.26 -18.89
C LEU A 36 -39.72 37.60 -18.09
N SER A 37 -39.85 38.18 -16.91
CA SER A 37 -38.70 38.41 -16.02
C SER A 37 -38.17 37.12 -15.38
N LEU A 38 -39.04 36.15 -15.09
CA LEU A 38 -38.65 34.82 -14.61
C LEU A 38 -38.04 33.94 -15.71
N SER A 39 -38.56 34.03 -16.96
CA SER A 39 -37.98 33.27 -18.09
C SER A 39 -36.64 33.86 -18.52
N ALA A 40 -36.44 35.17 -18.47
CA ALA A 40 -35.14 35.80 -18.73
C ALA A 40 -34.10 35.45 -17.64
N SER A 41 -34.51 35.33 -16.38
CA SER A 41 -33.66 34.92 -15.26
C SER A 41 -33.31 33.43 -15.37
N LEU A 42 -34.21 32.56 -15.82
CA LEU A 42 -33.94 31.13 -16.05
C LEU A 42 -33.12 30.90 -17.31
N GLN A 43 -33.21 31.70 -18.35
CA GLN A 43 -32.32 31.64 -19.53
C GLN A 43 -30.92 32.17 -19.23
N PHE A 44 -30.75 33.11 -18.31
CA PHE A 44 -29.43 33.56 -17.85
C PHE A 44 -28.72 32.48 -16.99
N PHE A 45 -29.48 31.59 -16.33
CA PHE A 45 -28.96 30.44 -15.59
C PHE A 45 -28.67 29.21 -16.49
N SER A 46 -29.30 29.11 -17.69
CA SER A 46 -29.19 27.94 -18.57
C SER A 46 -28.14 28.08 -19.67
N SER A 47 -27.58 29.26 -19.91
CA SER A 47 -26.63 29.46 -21.02
C SER A 47 -25.22 29.77 -20.53
N GLY A 48 -24.34 28.83 -20.72
CA GLY A 48 -22.91 29.10 -20.92
C GLY A 48 -22.02 29.23 -19.69
N HIS A 49 -22.51 29.54 -18.50
CA HIS A 49 -21.63 29.74 -17.35
C HIS A 49 -21.24 28.44 -16.65
N TRP A 50 -22.13 27.45 -16.63
CA TRP A 50 -21.81 26.12 -16.08
C TRP A 50 -20.94 25.29 -17.02
N GLU A 51 -21.15 25.38 -18.34
CA GLU A 51 -20.24 24.73 -19.31
C GLU A 51 -18.84 25.34 -19.26
N SER A 52 -18.70 26.64 -19.13
CA SER A 52 -17.39 27.29 -19.00
C SER A 52 -16.70 26.97 -17.67
N ILE A 53 -17.45 26.75 -16.57
CA ILE A 53 -16.92 26.28 -15.27
C ILE A 53 -16.54 24.80 -15.34
N LEU A 54 -17.34 23.97 -16.02
CA LEU A 54 -17.03 22.54 -16.24
C LEU A 54 -15.86 22.36 -17.22
N LEU A 55 -15.80 23.16 -18.30
CA LEU A 55 -14.67 23.15 -19.24
C LEU A 55 -13.38 23.71 -18.60
N ARG A 56 -13.46 24.74 -17.72
CA ARG A 56 -12.31 25.18 -16.92
C ARG A 56 -11.83 24.11 -15.92
N LYS A 57 -12.74 23.26 -15.42
CA LYS A 57 -12.37 22.16 -14.52
C LYS A 57 -11.67 21.04 -15.28
N ASN A 58 -12.09 20.73 -16.51
CA ASN A 58 -11.46 19.74 -17.35
C ASN A 58 -10.09 20.19 -17.89
N HIS A 59 -9.90 21.48 -18.16
CA HIS A 59 -8.60 22.01 -18.61
C HIS A 59 -7.48 21.93 -17.57
N LYS A 60 -7.80 21.81 -16.27
CA LYS A 60 -6.79 21.63 -15.21
C LYS A 60 -6.29 20.19 -15.09
N THR A 61 -7.05 19.20 -15.57
CA THR A 61 -6.64 17.78 -15.52
C THR A 61 -5.68 17.41 -16.65
N ASP A 62 -5.63 18.18 -17.74
CA ASP A 62 -4.74 17.97 -18.88
C ASP A 62 -3.35 18.65 -18.71
N ASP A 63 -3.17 19.44 -17.64
CA ASP A 63 -1.88 20.02 -17.31
C ASP A 63 -0.95 18.95 -16.73
N ALA A 64 0.13 18.63 -17.46
CA ALA A 64 1.14 17.66 -17.03
C ALA A 64 1.73 18.01 -15.64
N GLY A 65 1.75 19.30 -15.29
CA GLY A 65 2.15 19.78 -13.97
C GLY A 65 1.17 19.32 -12.89
N PHE A 66 -0.13 19.43 -13.12
CA PHE A 66 -1.15 19.04 -12.17
C PHE A 66 -1.13 17.52 -11.89
N VAL A 67 -0.99 16.70 -12.94
CA VAL A 67 -0.86 15.24 -12.81
C VAL A 67 0.39 14.86 -12.01
N ARG A 68 1.52 15.53 -12.25
CA ARG A 68 2.76 15.31 -11.48
C ARG A 68 2.57 15.58 -9.98
N TRP A 69 1.95 16.71 -9.63
CA TRP A 69 1.68 17.04 -8.24
C TRP A 69 0.69 16.09 -7.58
N ALA A 70 -0.31 15.60 -8.31
CA ALA A 70 -1.24 14.59 -7.81
C ALA A 70 -0.50 13.26 -7.51
N LEU A 71 0.35 12.79 -8.43
CA LEU A 71 1.16 11.58 -8.21
C LEU A 71 2.16 11.75 -7.05
N LEU A 72 2.79 12.93 -6.93
CA LEU A 72 3.66 13.24 -5.79
C LEU A 72 2.90 13.26 -4.46
N ALA A 73 1.67 13.80 -4.43
CA ALA A 73 0.82 13.78 -3.25
C ALA A 73 0.52 12.33 -2.81
N LEU A 74 0.20 11.45 -3.76
CA LEU A 74 -0.04 10.03 -3.48
C LEU A 74 1.25 9.32 -3.03
N ALA A 75 2.39 9.61 -3.65
CA ALA A 75 3.68 9.06 -3.25
C ALA A 75 4.11 9.52 -1.85
N LEU A 76 3.82 10.79 -1.49
CA LEU A 76 4.08 11.31 -0.14
C LEU A 76 3.28 10.56 0.93
N GLY A 77 2.03 10.20 0.63
CA GLY A 77 1.23 9.35 1.52
C GLY A 77 1.85 7.96 1.68
N GLY A 78 2.32 7.36 0.58
CA GLY A 78 3.08 6.11 0.61
C GLY A 78 4.38 6.23 1.42
N PHE A 79 5.08 7.36 1.32
CA PHE A 79 6.25 7.66 2.14
C PHE A 79 5.92 7.78 3.63
N GLY A 80 4.86 8.50 3.99
CA GLY A 80 4.40 8.62 5.37
C GLY A 80 4.03 7.27 5.98
N ILE A 81 3.26 6.47 5.24
CA ILE A 81 2.82 5.13 5.66
C ILE A 81 4.03 4.20 5.85
N GLY A 82 4.92 4.13 4.87
CA GLY A 82 6.12 3.27 4.96
C GLY A 82 7.05 3.69 6.09
N THR A 83 7.26 4.99 6.30
CA THR A 83 8.02 5.49 7.44
C THR A 83 7.35 5.09 8.75
N GLY A 84 6.03 5.33 8.91
CA GLY A 84 5.29 5.00 10.12
C GLY A 84 5.22 3.50 10.41
N GLU A 85 5.23 2.65 9.39
CA GLU A 85 5.28 1.19 9.54
C GLU A 85 6.62 0.71 10.07
N PHE A 86 7.71 1.06 9.37
CA PHE A 86 9.03 0.45 9.62
C PHE A 86 9.87 1.18 10.67
N ILE A 87 9.54 2.43 11.03
CA ILE A 87 10.34 3.22 11.97
C ILE A 87 10.42 2.58 13.36
N MET A 88 9.35 1.88 13.78
CA MET A 88 9.28 1.23 15.09
C MET A 88 10.42 0.22 15.30
N MET A 89 10.89 -0.44 14.23
CA MET A 89 11.98 -1.41 14.27
C MET A 89 13.33 -0.78 14.60
N GLY A 90 13.53 0.48 14.16
CA GLY A 90 14.72 1.28 14.50
C GLY A 90 14.63 1.96 15.86
N LEU A 91 13.41 2.22 16.37
CA LEU A 91 13.15 2.91 17.64
C LEU A 91 12.86 1.95 18.80
N LEU A 92 12.87 0.64 18.56
CA LEU A 92 12.45 -0.36 19.54
C LEU A 92 13.13 -0.21 20.91
N PRO A 93 14.49 -0.04 21.00
CA PRO A 93 15.17 0.16 22.28
C PRO A 93 14.79 1.47 22.97
N ASP A 94 14.49 2.53 22.21
CA ASP A 94 14.15 3.83 22.77
C ASP A 94 12.73 3.83 23.35
N VAL A 95 11.78 3.21 22.63
CA VAL A 95 10.39 3.00 23.11
C VAL A 95 10.38 2.11 24.36
N SER A 96 11.12 1.00 24.33
CA SER A 96 11.25 0.09 25.46
C SER A 96 11.72 0.81 26.73
N ARG A 97 12.80 1.58 26.62
CA ARG A 97 13.34 2.38 27.76
C ARG A 97 12.37 3.45 28.23
N SER A 98 11.74 4.17 27.29
CA SER A 98 10.83 5.28 27.60
C SER A 98 9.57 4.84 28.36
N LEU A 99 8.98 3.70 27.97
CA LEU A 99 7.78 3.15 28.58
C LEU A 99 8.05 2.15 29.69
N ALA A 100 9.33 1.92 30.05
CA ALA A 100 9.77 0.93 31.05
C ALA A 100 9.20 -0.48 30.78
N ILE A 101 9.19 -0.90 29.52
CA ILE A 101 8.73 -2.22 29.05
C ILE A 101 9.89 -2.99 28.39
N THR A 102 9.71 -4.29 28.18
CA THR A 102 10.72 -5.09 27.47
C THR A 102 10.68 -4.83 25.96
N GLU A 103 11.79 -5.07 25.23
CA GLU A 103 11.80 -4.96 23.77
C GLU A 103 10.78 -5.90 23.09
N PRO A 104 10.55 -7.15 23.54
CA PRO A 104 9.45 -7.97 23.02
C PRO A 104 8.06 -7.34 23.20
N GLN A 105 7.81 -6.67 24.34
CA GLN A 105 6.57 -5.90 24.53
C GLN A 105 6.48 -4.72 23.58
N ALA A 106 7.57 -3.96 23.40
CA ALA A 106 7.62 -2.89 22.41
C ALA A 106 7.39 -3.43 20.97
N GLY A 107 7.90 -4.62 20.65
CA GLY A 107 7.69 -5.33 19.38
C GLY A 107 6.21 -5.66 19.10
N ASN A 108 5.39 -5.84 20.14
CA ASN A 108 3.94 -6.02 19.95
C ASN A 108 3.27 -4.78 19.33
N ALA A 109 3.86 -3.60 19.41
CA ALA A 109 3.36 -2.41 18.73
C ALA A 109 3.52 -2.51 17.20
N ILE A 110 4.54 -3.25 16.71
CA ILE A 110 4.71 -3.59 15.29
C ILE A 110 3.58 -4.55 14.87
N ALA A 111 3.38 -5.62 15.63
CA ALA A 111 2.33 -6.60 15.36
C ALA A 111 0.93 -5.97 15.42
N SER A 112 0.69 -5.06 16.37
CA SER A 112 -0.59 -4.36 16.52
C SER A 112 -0.92 -3.48 15.29
N TYR A 113 0.07 -2.72 14.78
CA TYR A 113 -0.09 -1.96 13.54
C TYR A 113 -0.41 -2.88 12.35
N ALA A 114 0.35 -3.94 12.19
CA ALA A 114 0.16 -4.90 11.11
C ALA A 114 -1.21 -5.58 11.17
N LEU A 115 -1.70 -5.93 12.37
CA LEU A 115 -3.07 -6.42 12.57
C LEU A 115 -4.12 -5.36 12.19
N GLY A 116 -3.86 -4.10 12.49
CA GLY A 116 -4.70 -2.98 12.02
C GLY A 116 -4.81 -2.97 10.50
N VAL A 117 -3.70 -3.16 9.77
CA VAL A 117 -3.70 -3.24 8.28
C VAL A 117 -4.52 -4.43 7.79
N VAL A 118 -4.33 -5.61 8.41
CA VAL A 118 -5.04 -6.85 8.05
C VAL A 118 -6.55 -6.70 8.18
N VAL A 119 -7.01 -6.07 9.27
CA VAL A 119 -8.44 -5.83 9.52
C VAL A 119 -8.95 -4.69 8.65
N GLY A 120 -8.19 -3.59 8.59
CA GLY A 120 -8.64 -2.36 7.94
C GLY A 120 -8.81 -2.48 6.43
N ALA A 121 -7.90 -3.16 5.73
CA ALA A 121 -7.92 -3.23 4.27
C ALA A 121 -9.23 -3.83 3.71
N PRO A 122 -9.66 -5.03 4.09
CA PRO A 122 -10.90 -5.61 3.56
C PRO A 122 -12.14 -4.88 4.09
N PHE A 123 -12.14 -4.47 5.36
CA PHE A 123 -13.30 -3.82 5.98
C PHE A 123 -13.57 -2.46 5.33
N ILE A 124 -12.54 -1.64 5.13
CA ILE A 124 -12.67 -0.33 4.50
C ILE A 124 -12.99 -0.49 3.01
N ALA A 125 -12.41 -1.47 2.32
CA ALA A 125 -12.72 -1.73 0.91
C ALA A 125 -14.22 -1.98 0.69
N VAL A 126 -14.87 -2.74 1.59
CA VAL A 126 -16.32 -3.01 1.53
C VAL A 126 -17.14 -1.77 1.88
N LEU A 127 -16.84 -1.11 3.01
CA LEU A 127 -17.63 0.03 3.49
C LEU A 127 -17.54 1.25 2.57
N ALA A 128 -16.38 1.46 1.97
CA ALA A 128 -16.08 2.66 1.22
C ALA A 128 -16.16 2.49 -0.32
N ALA A 129 -16.60 1.32 -0.80
CA ALA A 129 -16.65 1.01 -2.24
C ALA A 129 -17.43 2.02 -3.06
N ARG A 130 -18.50 2.60 -2.50
CA ARG A 130 -19.36 3.62 -3.13
C ARG A 130 -18.90 5.06 -2.91
N MET A 131 -17.86 5.26 -2.10
CA MET A 131 -17.37 6.60 -1.79
C MET A 131 -16.54 7.19 -2.93
N ALA A 132 -16.59 8.51 -3.07
CA ALA A 132 -15.68 9.24 -3.95
C ALA A 132 -14.22 9.00 -3.53
N ARG A 133 -13.37 8.54 -4.45
CA ARG A 133 -11.99 8.12 -4.18
C ARG A 133 -11.16 9.22 -3.50
N LYS A 134 -11.33 10.48 -3.92
CA LYS A 134 -10.66 11.63 -3.27
C LYS A 134 -11.06 11.77 -1.81
N SER A 135 -12.35 11.72 -1.51
CA SER A 135 -12.86 11.85 -0.13
C SER A 135 -12.35 10.70 0.74
N LEU A 136 -12.34 9.49 0.19
CA LEU A 136 -11.81 8.31 0.88
C LEU A 136 -10.33 8.47 1.19
N LEU A 137 -9.48 8.89 0.23
CA LEU A 137 -8.06 9.15 0.47
C LEU A 137 -7.83 10.19 1.57
N LEU A 138 -8.64 11.26 1.59
CA LEU A 138 -8.55 12.29 2.63
C LEU A 138 -8.88 11.72 4.02
N ILE A 139 -9.95 10.93 4.14
CA ILE A 139 -10.34 10.28 5.39
C ILE A 139 -9.23 9.31 5.85
N LEU A 140 -8.71 8.48 4.95
CA LEU A 140 -7.66 7.51 5.26
C LEU A 140 -6.40 8.20 5.77
N MET A 141 -5.95 9.27 5.11
CA MET A 141 -4.76 10.01 5.52
C MET A 141 -4.99 10.84 6.80
N ALA A 142 -6.20 11.35 7.02
CA ALA A 142 -6.56 11.99 8.27
C ALA A 142 -6.54 11.00 9.45
N LEU A 143 -7.12 9.80 9.29
CA LEU A 143 -7.07 8.73 10.28
C LEU A 143 -5.63 8.29 10.56
N PHE A 144 -4.81 8.14 9.50
CA PHE A 144 -3.39 7.82 9.63
C PHE A 144 -2.64 8.91 10.42
N SER A 145 -2.90 10.18 10.12
CA SER A 145 -2.29 11.31 10.82
C SER A 145 -2.68 11.34 12.31
N ILE A 146 -3.99 11.24 12.60
CA ILE A 146 -4.52 11.21 13.96
C ILE A 146 -3.93 10.02 14.74
N GLY A 147 -3.85 8.84 14.12
CA GLY A 147 -3.28 7.65 14.73
C GLY A 147 -1.79 7.80 15.07
N ASN A 148 -1.00 8.47 14.20
CA ASN A 148 0.40 8.74 14.50
C ASN A 148 0.56 9.79 15.62
N VAL A 149 -0.27 10.83 15.65
CA VAL A 149 -0.29 11.79 16.75
C VAL A 149 -0.70 11.09 18.06
N ALA A 150 -1.71 10.21 18.03
CA ALA A 150 -2.08 9.40 19.18
C ALA A 150 -0.94 8.47 19.64
N SER A 151 -0.20 7.88 18.68
CA SER A 151 1.01 7.10 19.01
C SER A 151 2.08 7.96 19.65
N ALA A 152 2.27 9.21 19.19
CA ALA A 152 3.19 10.18 19.77
C ALA A 152 2.79 10.63 21.19
N MET A 153 1.52 10.56 21.53
CA MET A 153 0.98 10.95 22.85
C MET A 153 0.81 9.75 23.80
N ALA A 154 1.26 8.57 23.40
CA ALA A 154 1.07 7.36 24.20
C ALA A 154 2.09 7.29 25.36
N ASP A 155 1.60 7.38 26.59
CA ASP A 155 2.39 7.30 27.82
C ASP A 155 2.33 5.90 28.47
N SER A 156 1.70 4.93 27.81
CA SER A 156 1.53 3.57 28.30
C SER A 156 1.62 2.53 27.20
N TYR A 157 2.02 1.32 27.58
CA TYR A 157 2.07 0.16 26.69
C TYR A 157 0.76 -0.08 25.93
N HIS A 158 -0.35 -0.15 26.66
CA HIS A 158 -1.68 -0.42 26.05
C HIS A 158 -2.14 0.76 25.16
N GLY A 159 -1.88 2.00 25.59
CA GLY A 159 -2.16 3.18 24.78
C GLY A 159 -1.43 3.16 23.44
N LEU A 160 -0.13 2.79 23.45
CA LEU A 160 0.66 2.62 22.25
C LEU A 160 0.09 1.51 21.34
N LEU A 161 -0.26 0.35 21.89
CA LEU A 161 -0.84 -0.75 21.09
C LEU A 161 -2.12 -0.33 20.38
N VAL A 162 -3.05 0.31 21.10
CA VAL A 162 -4.32 0.78 20.53
C VAL A 162 -4.07 1.85 19.45
N ALA A 163 -3.21 2.82 19.74
CA ALA A 163 -2.89 3.87 18.77
C ALA A 163 -2.25 3.27 17.51
N ARG A 164 -1.34 2.31 17.62
CA ARG A 164 -0.71 1.61 16.50
C ARG A 164 -1.71 0.80 15.69
N PHE A 165 -2.62 0.07 16.34
CA PHE A 165 -3.70 -0.66 15.66
C PHE A 165 -4.57 0.29 14.83
N LEU A 166 -5.03 1.39 15.42
CA LEU A 166 -5.85 2.39 14.73
C LEU A 166 -5.10 3.06 13.57
N THR A 167 -3.79 3.31 13.73
CA THR A 167 -2.93 3.85 12.67
C THR A 167 -2.78 2.88 11.50
N GLY A 168 -2.79 1.57 11.74
CA GLY A 168 -2.69 0.53 10.73
C GLY A 168 -3.95 0.40 9.85
N LEU A 169 -5.15 0.67 10.39
CA LEU A 169 -6.43 0.49 9.69
C LEU A 169 -6.47 1.13 8.29
N PRO A 170 -6.08 2.39 8.08
CA PRO A 170 -6.15 3.04 6.77
C PRO A 170 -5.08 2.59 5.76
N HIS A 171 -3.99 1.96 6.20
CA HIS A 171 -2.80 1.69 5.37
C HIS A 171 -3.12 0.90 4.08
N GLY A 172 -3.66 -0.32 4.21
CA GLY A 172 -3.91 -1.18 3.05
C GLY A 172 -4.95 -0.59 2.09
N ALA A 173 -6.00 0.02 2.64
CA ALA A 173 -7.02 0.70 1.86
C ALA A 173 -6.45 1.93 1.11
N TYR A 174 -5.52 2.67 1.73
CA TYR A 174 -4.85 3.78 1.07
C TYR A 174 -4.14 3.34 -0.21
N PHE A 175 -3.29 2.31 -0.16
CA PHE A 175 -2.58 1.83 -1.34
C PHE A 175 -3.52 1.33 -2.43
N GLY A 176 -4.59 0.64 -2.07
CA GLY A 176 -5.62 0.20 -3.01
C GLY A 176 -6.26 1.37 -3.75
N VAL A 177 -6.78 2.36 -3.02
CA VAL A 177 -7.47 3.52 -3.60
C VAL A 177 -6.50 4.45 -4.33
N ALA A 178 -5.30 4.69 -3.78
CA ALA A 178 -4.26 5.52 -4.40
C ALA A 178 -3.79 4.93 -5.73
N SER A 179 -3.69 3.61 -5.83
CA SER A 179 -3.36 2.92 -7.09
C SER A 179 -4.41 3.15 -8.16
N LEU A 180 -5.70 3.05 -7.83
CA LEU A 180 -6.80 3.32 -8.75
C LEU A 180 -6.80 4.80 -9.20
N VAL A 181 -6.57 5.73 -8.28
CA VAL A 181 -6.47 7.16 -8.61
C VAL A 181 -5.25 7.43 -9.49
N ALA A 182 -4.07 6.94 -9.13
CA ALA A 182 -2.86 7.12 -9.92
C ALA A 182 -3.03 6.60 -11.37
N ALA A 183 -3.64 5.41 -11.52
CA ALA A 183 -3.92 4.82 -12.84
C ALA A 183 -4.95 5.65 -13.64
N SER A 184 -5.91 6.31 -12.99
CA SER A 184 -6.93 7.12 -13.66
C SER A 184 -6.43 8.50 -14.11
N LEU A 185 -5.29 8.96 -13.59
CA LEU A 185 -4.70 10.26 -13.92
C LEU A 185 -3.90 10.26 -15.23
N VAL A 186 -3.62 9.09 -15.80
CA VAL A 186 -2.73 8.92 -16.94
C VAL A 186 -3.32 7.99 -18.00
N PRO A 187 -2.90 8.11 -19.28
CA PRO A 187 -3.28 7.16 -20.32
C PRO A 187 -2.85 5.72 -19.98
N ILE A 188 -3.49 4.73 -20.62
CA ILE A 188 -3.32 3.30 -20.30
C ILE A 188 -1.85 2.84 -20.43
N GLU A 189 -1.10 3.40 -21.38
CA GLU A 189 0.31 3.08 -21.63
C GLU A 189 1.25 3.58 -20.53
N ARG A 190 0.79 4.53 -19.69
CA ARG A 190 1.58 5.13 -18.61
C ARG A 190 1.14 4.69 -17.22
N ARG A 191 0.11 3.86 -17.09
CA ARG A 191 -0.42 3.40 -15.79
C ARG A 191 0.65 2.71 -14.94
N GLY A 192 1.48 1.87 -15.54
CA GLY A 192 2.58 1.22 -14.83
C GLY A 192 3.56 2.22 -14.18
N ARG A 193 3.89 3.31 -14.89
CA ARG A 193 4.76 4.38 -14.34
C ARG A 193 4.08 5.14 -13.20
N ALA A 194 2.78 5.38 -13.28
CA ALA A 194 2.03 6.05 -12.23
C ALA A 194 1.98 5.19 -10.95
N LEU A 195 1.74 3.88 -11.08
CA LEU A 195 1.78 2.93 -9.97
C LEU A 195 3.19 2.83 -9.38
N ALA A 196 4.23 2.77 -10.21
CA ALA A 196 5.62 2.78 -9.75
C ALA A 196 5.95 4.06 -8.97
N SER A 197 5.43 5.23 -9.39
CA SER A 197 5.62 6.50 -8.66
C SER A 197 4.98 6.47 -7.28
N LEU A 198 3.82 5.84 -7.11
CA LEU A 198 3.19 5.63 -5.82
C LEU A 198 4.06 4.72 -4.91
N MET A 199 4.52 3.58 -5.45
CA MET A 199 5.36 2.63 -4.71
C MET A 199 6.75 3.21 -4.39
N LEU A 200 7.23 4.17 -5.19
CA LEU A 200 8.47 4.88 -4.90
C LEU A 200 8.43 5.59 -3.54
N GLY A 201 7.25 6.09 -3.13
CA GLY A 201 7.06 6.66 -1.79
C GLY A 201 7.45 5.67 -0.68
N LEU A 202 6.99 4.43 -0.75
CA LEU A 202 7.33 3.37 0.20
C LEU A 202 8.83 3.03 0.17
N THR A 203 9.41 2.98 -1.03
CA THR A 203 10.84 2.69 -1.22
C THR A 203 11.72 3.79 -0.61
N VAL A 204 11.35 5.06 -0.84
CA VAL A 204 12.06 6.21 -0.24
C VAL A 204 11.88 6.24 1.27
N ALA A 205 10.71 5.81 1.78
CA ALA A 205 10.49 5.68 3.21
C ALA A 205 11.50 4.73 3.87
N THR A 206 11.72 3.55 3.29
CA THR A 206 12.66 2.56 3.86
C THR A 206 14.11 3.00 3.76
N LEU A 207 14.50 3.71 2.69
CA LEU A 207 15.88 4.17 2.49
C LEU A 207 16.23 5.46 3.24
N ILE A 208 15.28 6.39 3.35
CA ILE A 208 15.51 7.72 3.92
C ILE A 208 14.65 7.96 5.15
N GLY A 209 13.34 7.69 5.08
CA GLY A 209 12.38 7.99 6.14
C GLY A 209 12.69 7.26 7.44
N VAL A 210 12.94 5.96 7.36
CA VAL A 210 13.23 5.11 8.53
C VAL A 210 14.60 5.44 9.14
N PRO A 211 15.72 5.52 8.39
CA PRO A 211 17.00 5.93 8.97
C PRO A 211 16.98 7.33 9.59
N LEU A 212 16.38 8.30 8.89
CA LEU A 212 16.26 9.67 9.38
C LEU A 212 15.40 9.74 10.65
N GLY A 213 14.27 9.04 10.66
CA GLY A 213 13.42 8.94 11.84
C GLY A 213 14.12 8.25 13.01
N SER A 214 14.89 7.19 12.77
CA SER A 214 15.70 6.52 13.78
C SER A 214 16.73 7.50 14.39
N TRP A 215 17.40 8.29 13.55
CA TRP A 215 18.35 9.30 13.98
C TRP A 215 17.68 10.43 14.79
N ILE A 216 16.55 10.97 14.31
CA ILE A 216 15.77 12.00 15.02
C ILE A 216 15.26 11.46 16.36
N GLY A 217 14.81 10.20 16.42
CA GLY A 217 14.32 9.57 17.64
C GLY A 217 15.39 9.44 18.71
N GLN A 218 16.63 9.14 18.31
CA GLN A 218 17.77 9.09 19.22
C GLN A 218 18.20 10.47 19.71
N LEU A 219 18.14 11.51 18.86
CA LEU A 219 18.51 12.87 19.23
C LEU A 219 17.50 13.57 20.14
N PHE A 220 16.23 13.35 19.89
CA PHE A 220 15.15 14.05 20.59
C PHE A 220 14.27 13.05 21.37
N SER A 221 13.36 12.34 20.67
CA SER A 221 12.47 11.36 21.25
C SER A 221 11.71 10.63 20.14
N TRP A 222 11.32 9.39 20.37
CA TRP A 222 10.43 8.63 19.46
C TRP A 222 9.04 9.31 19.32
N HIS A 223 8.57 10.06 20.32
CA HIS A 223 7.33 10.87 20.24
C HIS A 223 7.40 11.91 19.12
N VAL A 224 8.55 12.58 18.98
CA VAL A 224 8.80 13.58 17.93
C VAL A 224 8.71 12.93 16.55
N VAL A 225 9.23 11.71 16.39
CA VAL A 225 9.19 10.99 15.11
C VAL A 225 7.77 10.69 14.68
N PHE A 226 6.94 10.15 15.56
CA PHE A 226 5.52 9.91 15.23
C PHE A 226 4.74 11.19 15.00
N THR A 227 5.08 12.29 15.66
CA THR A 227 4.52 13.63 15.37
C THR A 227 4.88 14.07 13.94
N PHE A 228 6.14 13.90 13.50
CA PHE A 228 6.53 14.19 12.13
C PHE A 228 5.82 13.31 11.11
N VAL A 229 5.65 12.02 11.38
CA VAL A 229 4.89 11.13 10.49
C VAL A 229 3.42 11.57 10.40
N GLY A 230 2.83 11.99 11.52
CA GLY A 230 1.49 12.60 11.54
C GLY A 230 1.41 13.89 10.72
N ALA A 231 2.42 14.76 10.82
CA ALA A 231 2.50 15.99 10.03
C ALA A 231 2.64 15.70 8.51
N ILE A 232 3.40 14.67 8.11
CA ILE A 232 3.46 14.20 6.72
C ILE A 232 2.08 13.74 6.25
N GLY A 233 1.31 13.06 7.10
CA GLY A 233 -0.07 12.66 6.82
C GLY A 233 -0.98 13.87 6.56
N LEU A 234 -0.88 14.91 7.39
CA LEU A 234 -1.63 16.18 7.19
C LEU A 234 -1.21 16.89 5.90
N LEU A 235 0.09 16.98 5.63
CA LEU A 235 0.59 17.56 4.39
C LEU A 235 0.07 16.78 3.17
N THR A 236 0.03 15.46 3.27
CA THR A 236 -0.57 14.60 2.22
C THR A 236 -2.05 14.92 2.03
N CYS A 237 -2.83 15.10 3.10
CA CYS A 237 -4.22 15.54 3.01
C CYS A 237 -4.36 16.87 2.25
N LEU A 238 -3.52 17.87 2.57
CA LEU A 238 -3.55 19.18 1.90
C LEU A 238 -3.24 19.04 0.40
N LEU A 239 -2.22 18.26 0.05
CA LEU A 239 -1.83 18.04 -1.35
C LEU A 239 -2.88 17.24 -2.12
N ILE A 240 -3.44 16.18 -1.54
CA ILE A 240 -4.57 15.43 -2.13
C ILE A 240 -5.78 16.35 -2.32
N GLY A 241 -6.11 17.14 -1.30
CA GLY A 241 -7.18 18.14 -1.37
C GLY A 241 -7.01 19.12 -2.52
N ARG A 242 -5.76 19.53 -2.79
CA ARG A 242 -5.43 20.54 -3.81
C ARG A 242 -5.27 19.96 -5.22
N TYR A 243 -4.64 18.79 -5.37
CA TYR A 243 -4.18 18.29 -6.65
C TYR A 243 -4.89 17.03 -7.14
N VAL A 244 -5.51 16.22 -6.29
CA VAL A 244 -6.28 15.06 -6.76
C VAL A 244 -7.66 15.52 -7.23
N PRO A 245 -8.08 15.21 -8.48
CA PRO A 245 -9.40 15.58 -8.97
C PRO A 245 -10.49 14.80 -8.23
N TYR A 246 -11.66 15.42 -8.10
CA TYR A 246 -12.82 14.74 -7.55
C TYR A 246 -13.42 13.82 -8.61
N THR A 247 -13.54 12.54 -8.28
CA THR A 247 -14.22 11.53 -9.09
C THR A 247 -15.35 10.97 -8.25
N PRO A 248 -16.61 11.02 -8.73
CA PRO A 248 -17.73 10.40 -8.01
C PRO A 248 -17.44 8.93 -7.70
N GLY A 249 -18.03 8.44 -6.63
CA GLY A 249 -18.01 7.01 -6.32
C GLY A 249 -18.83 6.21 -7.35
N ASP A 250 -18.53 4.94 -7.45
CA ASP A 250 -19.29 4.02 -8.28
C ASP A 250 -20.50 3.51 -7.48
N VAL A 251 -21.70 3.97 -7.88
CA VAL A 251 -22.97 3.60 -7.21
C VAL A 251 -23.29 2.12 -7.41
N ASP A 252 -22.85 1.56 -8.55
CA ASP A 252 -23.08 0.16 -8.94
C ASP A 252 -21.97 -0.78 -8.46
N ALA A 253 -21.01 -0.27 -7.68
CA ALA A 253 -19.96 -1.11 -7.10
C ALA A 253 -20.55 -2.21 -6.22
N HIS A 254 -20.20 -3.44 -6.52
CA HIS A 254 -20.58 -4.63 -5.76
C HIS A 254 -19.33 -5.25 -5.08
N PRO A 255 -18.86 -4.68 -3.95
CA PRO A 255 -17.63 -5.14 -3.31
C PRO A 255 -17.68 -6.61 -2.88
N LEU A 256 -18.87 -7.13 -2.57
CA LEU A 256 -19.05 -8.54 -2.22
C LEU A 256 -18.81 -9.49 -3.42
N ARG A 257 -18.97 -9.01 -4.66
CA ARG A 257 -18.69 -9.79 -5.86
C ARG A 257 -17.18 -10.03 -6.03
N GLU A 258 -16.37 -9.02 -5.69
CA GLU A 258 -14.91 -9.14 -5.71
C GLU A 258 -14.41 -10.17 -4.67
N LEU A 259 -15.12 -10.36 -3.53
CA LEU A 259 -14.80 -11.41 -2.55
C LEU A 259 -14.84 -12.83 -3.15
N GLY A 260 -15.39 -12.99 -4.35
CA GLY A 260 -15.31 -14.23 -5.13
C GLY A 260 -13.87 -14.71 -5.38
N ALA A 261 -12.88 -13.77 -5.44
CA ALA A 261 -11.46 -14.13 -5.54
C ALA A 261 -10.99 -15.02 -4.38
N LEU A 262 -11.54 -14.82 -3.18
CA LEU A 262 -11.20 -15.61 -1.99
C LEU A 262 -11.75 -17.05 -2.05
N LYS A 263 -12.62 -17.38 -3.01
CA LYS A 263 -13.04 -18.76 -3.27
C LYS A 263 -12.06 -19.53 -4.15
N ASN A 264 -11.12 -18.82 -4.82
CA ASN A 264 -10.12 -19.43 -5.67
C ASN A 264 -8.97 -19.99 -4.80
N ALA A 265 -8.80 -21.30 -4.80
CA ALA A 265 -7.75 -21.99 -4.02
C ALA A 265 -6.34 -21.50 -4.38
N GLN A 266 -6.07 -21.18 -5.67
CA GLN A 266 -4.76 -20.66 -6.08
C GLN A 266 -4.49 -19.26 -5.51
N VAL A 267 -5.51 -18.39 -5.42
CA VAL A 267 -5.40 -17.08 -4.76
C VAL A 267 -5.08 -17.27 -3.29
N LEU A 268 -5.85 -18.09 -2.57
CA LEU A 268 -5.63 -18.34 -1.14
C LEU A 268 -4.24 -18.96 -0.86
N LEU A 269 -3.83 -19.94 -1.64
CA LEU A 269 -2.52 -20.56 -1.49
C LEU A 269 -1.39 -19.57 -1.76
N THR A 270 -1.51 -18.71 -2.78
CA THR A 270 -0.49 -17.68 -3.07
C THR A 270 -0.43 -16.63 -1.95
N LEU A 271 -1.57 -16.20 -1.41
CA LEU A 271 -1.62 -15.31 -0.25
C LEU A 271 -0.96 -15.98 0.98
N LEU A 272 -1.22 -17.26 1.19
CA LEU A 272 -0.63 -18.01 2.30
C LEU A 272 0.89 -18.17 2.16
N VAL A 273 1.40 -18.37 0.93
CA VAL A 273 2.86 -18.34 0.66
C VAL A 273 3.45 -17.00 1.09
N GLY A 274 2.80 -15.89 0.76
CA GLY A 274 3.23 -14.56 1.18
C GLY A 274 3.16 -14.36 2.69
N ALA A 275 2.02 -14.72 3.31
CA ALA A 275 1.78 -14.53 4.73
C ALA A 275 2.75 -15.34 5.61
N VAL A 276 3.07 -16.56 5.23
CA VAL A 276 3.97 -17.44 6.01
C VAL A 276 5.42 -17.27 5.57
N GLY A 277 5.70 -17.37 4.25
CA GLY A 277 7.06 -17.41 3.73
C GLY A 277 7.82 -16.08 3.86
N PHE A 278 7.12 -14.95 3.92
CA PHE A 278 7.75 -13.64 4.16
C PHE A 278 7.83 -13.26 5.64
N GLY A 279 7.13 -14.00 6.52
CA GLY A 279 7.12 -13.76 7.97
C GLY A 279 8.49 -13.84 8.64
N GLY A 280 9.37 -14.67 8.08
CA GLY A 280 10.73 -14.85 8.59
C GLY A 280 11.59 -13.61 8.51
N MET A 281 11.47 -12.81 7.44
CA MET A 281 12.16 -11.52 7.33
C MET A 281 11.74 -10.60 8.48
N PHE A 282 10.46 -10.52 8.76
CA PHE A 282 9.94 -9.67 9.84
C PHE A 282 10.30 -10.19 11.24
N ALA A 283 10.46 -11.51 11.44
CA ALA A 283 10.91 -12.05 12.72
C ALA A 283 12.30 -11.50 13.10
N ILE A 284 13.21 -11.38 12.13
CA ILE A 284 14.54 -10.82 12.33
C ILE A 284 14.49 -9.29 12.36
N PHE A 285 13.85 -8.66 11.36
CA PHE A 285 13.89 -7.21 11.18
C PHE A 285 13.19 -6.45 12.29
N SER A 286 12.13 -7.01 12.88
CA SER A 286 11.44 -6.39 14.03
C SER A 286 12.36 -6.17 15.24
N TYR A 287 13.35 -7.02 15.41
CA TYR A 287 14.29 -6.98 16.52
C TYR A 287 15.74 -6.71 16.08
N ILE A 288 15.92 -6.15 14.88
CA ILE A 288 17.26 -5.94 14.31
C ILE A 288 18.10 -4.98 15.17
N ALA A 289 17.50 -3.89 15.67
CA ALA A 289 18.21 -2.91 16.48
C ALA A 289 18.73 -3.51 17.81
N PRO A 290 17.91 -4.13 18.67
CA PRO A 290 18.42 -4.80 19.87
C PRO A 290 19.35 -5.96 19.56
N THR A 291 19.15 -6.73 18.49
CA THR A 291 20.05 -7.81 18.09
C THR A 291 21.44 -7.28 17.74
N LEU A 292 21.53 -6.22 16.94
CA LEU A 292 22.81 -5.61 16.58
C LEU A 292 23.52 -4.99 17.78
N ILE A 293 22.79 -4.38 18.70
CA ILE A 293 23.36 -3.78 19.91
C ILE A 293 23.91 -4.87 20.84
N ASN A 294 23.10 -5.90 21.13
CA ASN A 294 23.42 -6.91 22.15
C ASN A 294 24.31 -8.04 21.64
N ILE A 295 24.32 -8.36 20.35
CA ILE A 295 25.12 -9.46 19.76
C ILE A 295 26.33 -8.92 19.01
N ALA A 296 26.14 -7.99 18.06
CA ALA A 296 27.25 -7.44 17.27
C ALA A 296 28.06 -6.37 18.02
N GLY A 297 27.56 -5.87 19.16
CA GLY A 297 28.19 -4.77 19.90
C GLY A 297 28.15 -3.43 19.16
N ILE A 298 27.17 -3.24 18.28
CA ILE A 298 27.02 -1.99 17.52
C ILE A 298 26.60 -0.85 18.46
N SER A 299 27.24 0.31 18.32
CA SER A 299 26.79 1.51 19.02
C SER A 299 25.37 1.87 18.57
N PRO A 300 24.47 2.26 19.50
CA PRO A 300 23.12 2.73 19.14
C PRO A 300 23.12 3.82 18.06
N SER A 301 24.13 4.69 18.04
CA SER A 301 24.29 5.74 17.02
C SER A 301 24.48 5.23 15.59
N LEU A 302 24.86 3.96 15.41
CA LEU A 302 25.00 3.31 14.10
C LEU A 302 23.72 2.60 13.63
N ILE A 303 22.69 2.48 14.45
CA ILE A 303 21.41 1.85 14.06
C ILE A 303 20.78 2.54 12.84
N PRO A 304 20.77 3.87 12.68
CA PRO A 304 20.29 4.49 11.44
C PRO A 304 20.99 3.96 10.17
N TRP A 305 22.30 3.65 10.25
CA TRP A 305 23.04 3.07 9.12
C TRP A 305 22.65 1.61 8.84
N ALA A 306 22.31 0.86 9.88
CA ALA A 306 21.72 -0.47 9.70
C ALA A 306 20.36 -0.38 8.97
N MET A 307 19.55 0.63 9.27
CA MET A 307 18.30 0.88 8.56
C MET A 307 18.56 1.27 7.09
N VAL A 308 19.60 2.07 6.80
CA VAL A 308 20.04 2.34 5.41
C VAL A 308 20.41 1.04 4.70
N ALA A 309 21.22 0.17 5.35
CA ALA A 309 21.62 -1.12 4.78
C ALA A 309 20.40 -1.98 4.44
N PHE A 310 19.40 -2.08 5.34
CA PHE A 310 18.15 -2.75 5.09
C PHE A 310 17.38 -2.15 3.90
N GLY A 311 17.23 -0.82 3.87
CA GLY A 311 16.54 -0.12 2.79
C GLY A 311 17.19 -0.34 1.42
N LEU A 312 18.54 -0.31 1.35
CA LEU A 312 19.29 -0.66 0.14
C LEU A 312 19.05 -2.11 -0.28
N GLY A 313 19.06 -3.04 0.68
CA GLY A 313 18.72 -4.44 0.43
C GLY A 313 17.32 -4.58 -0.15
N MET A 314 16.32 -3.91 0.40
CA MET A 314 14.94 -3.91 -0.12
C MET A 314 14.87 -3.39 -1.56
N ILE A 315 15.56 -2.30 -1.87
CA ILE A 315 15.58 -1.75 -3.23
C ILE A 315 16.17 -2.76 -4.21
N ILE A 316 17.32 -3.32 -3.89
CA ILE A 316 18.00 -4.28 -4.73
C ILE A 316 17.16 -5.56 -4.87
N GLY A 317 16.60 -6.06 -3.77
CA GLY A 317 15.70 -7.20 -3.78
C GLY A 317 14.49 -6.99 -4.69
N ASN A 318 13.80 -5.86 -4.56
CA ASN A 318 12.65 -5.52 -5.41
C ASN A 318 13.03 -5.36 -6.90
N LEU A 319 14.17 -4.72 -7.20
CA LEU A 319 14.63 -4.54 -8.58
C LEU A 319 15.00 -5.89 -9.23
N VAL A 320 15.71 -6.74 -8.50
CA VAL A 320 16.06 -8.09 -8.96
C VAL A 320 14.81 -8.94 -9.09
N GLY A 321 13.93 -8.94 -8.10
CA GLY A 321 12.67 -9.66 -8.11
C GLY A 321 11.77 -9.24 -9.27
N GLY A 322 11.70 -7.95 -9.57
CA GLY A 322 10.94 -7.43 -10.71
C GLY A 322 11.46 -7.97 -12.05
N ARG A 323 12.80 -7.98 -12.25
CA ARG A 323 13.39 -8.55 -13.47
C ARG A 323 13.20 -10.06 -13.58
N LEU A 324 13.35 -10.77 -12.48
CA LEU A 324 13.15 -12.22 -12.44
C LEU A 324 11.69 -12.58 -12.74
N ALA A 325 10.73 -11.77 -12.31
CA ALA A 325 9.31 -12.01 -12.48
C ALA A 325 8.82 -11.97 -13.94
N ASP A 326 9.65 -11.52 -14.88
CA ASP A 326 9.42 -11.66 -16.32
C ASP A 326 9.56 -13.13 -16.82
N GLY A 327 10.10 -14.01 -15.99
CA GLY A 327 10.28 -15.44 -16.29
C GLY A 327 9.15 -16.32 -15.74
N PRO A 328 9.39 -17.64 -15.56
CA PRO A 328 8.39 -18.58 -15.03
C PRO A 328 8.11 -18.29 -13.54
N VAL A 329 7.11 -17.43 -13.29
CA VAL A 329 6.79 -16.81 -11.98
C VAL A 329 6.74 -17.84 -10.85
N LEU A 330 6.12 -19.00 -11.08
CA LEU A 330 5.98 -20.03 -10.05
C LEU A 330 7.35 -20.57 -9.61
N ASN A 331 8.27 -20.83 -10.55
CA ASN A 331 9.62 -21.31 -10.22
C ASN A 331 10.41 -20.24 -9.47
N ILE A 332 10.23 -18.97 -9.86
CA ILE A 332 10.91 -17.83 -9.25
C ILE A 332 10.47 -17.66 -7.79
N ILE A 333 9.18 -17.83 -7.48
CA ILE A 333 8.70 -17.85 -6.09
C ILE A 333 9.44 -18.91 -5.27
N GLY A 334 9.62 -20.12 -5.81
CA GLY A 334 10.36 -21.18 -5.12
C GLY A 334 11.83 -20.81 -4.85
N TRP A 335 12.54 -20.26 -5.85
CA TRP A 335 13.94 -19.85 -5.69
C TRP A 335 14.10 -18.66 -4.74
N THR A 336 13.19 -17.70 -4.77
CA THR A 336 13.23 -16.54 -3.87
C THR A 336 12.89 -16.90 -2.42
N LEU A 337 11.99 -17.85 -2.19
CA LEU A 337 11.76 -18.43 -0.86
C LEU A 337 12.99 -19.17 -0.34
N LEU A 338 13.65 -19.95 -1.20
CA LEU A 338 14.90 -20.63 -0.82
C LEU A 338 15.99 -19.61 -0.46
N TRP A 339 16.14 -18.54 -1.26
CA TRP A 339 17.03 -17.42 -0.95
C TRP A 339 16.73 -16.83 0.44
N ASN A 340 15.47 -16.57 0.76
CA ASN A 340 15.06 -16.05 2.05
C ASN A 340 15.49 -16.97 3.20
N VAL A 341 15.27 -18.29 3.06
CA VAL A 341 15.71 -19.28 4.07
C VAL A 341 17.22 -19.27 4.23
N LEU A 342 17.98 -19.22 3.13
CA LEU A 342 19.46 -19.21 3.18
C LEU A 342 19.99 -17.94 3.88
N VAL A 343 19.41 -16.78 3.59
CA VAL A 343 19.76 -15.53 4.26
C VAL A 343 19.50 -15.62 5.77
N MET A 344 18.35 -16.17 6.17
CA MET A 344 18.00 -16.33 7.59
C MET A 344 18.90 -17.37 8.30
N LEU A 345 19.31 -18.44 7.62
CA LEU A 345 20.29 -19.41 8.13
C LEU A 345 21.69 -18.79 8.31
N ALA A 346 22.07 -17.87 7.43
CA ALA A 346 23.36 -17.19 7.52
C ALA A 346 23.37 -16.11 8.62
N PHE A 347 22.22 -15.55 8.98
CA PHE A 347 22.11 -14.43 9.91
C PHE A 347 22.78 -14.68 11.27
N PRO A 348 22.60 -15.83 11.97
CA PRO A 348 23.24 -16.10 13.26
C PRO A 348 24.77 -16.04 13.24
N VAL A 349 25.38 -16.36 12.13
CA VAL A 349 26.84 -16.31 11.94
C VAL A 349 27.28 -14.89 11.59
N LEU A 350 26.56 -14.24 10.69
CA LEU A 350 26.92 -12.91 10.21
C LEU A 350 26.73 -11.82 11.26
N VAL A 351 25.76 -11.96 12.16
CA VAL A 351 25.40 -10.92 13.15
C VAL A 351 26.41 -10.82 14.31
N GLN A 352 27.46 -11.63 14.36
CA GLN A 352 28.42 -11.67 15.46
C GLN A 352 29.38 -10.46 15.52
N HIS A 353 29.57 -9.74 14.42
CA HIS A 353 30.46 -8.58 14.33
C HIS A 353 29.78 -7.41 13.62
N VAL A 354 30.23 -6.19 13.92
CA VAL A 354 29.65 -4.94 13.40
C VAL A 354 29.53 -4.93 11.87
N ALA A 355 30.63 -5.20 11.16
CA ALA A 355 30.66 -5.15 9.69
C ALA A 355 29.77 -6.22 9.05
N THR A 356 29.88 -7.47 9.53
CA THR A 356 29.05 -8.57 9.02
C THR A 356 27.60 -8.47 9.48
N GLY A 357 27.31 -7.84 10.62
CA GLY A 357 25.97 -7.52 11.08
C GLY A 357 25.25 -6.50 10.18
N LEU A 358 25.98 -5.48 9.70
CA LEU A 358 25.43 -4.55 8.70
C LEU A 358 25.18 -5.27 7.36
N LEU A 359 26.09 -6.15 6.93
CA LEU A 359 25.87 -7.00 5.75
C LEU A 359 24.67 -7.93 5.93
N ALA A 360 24.52 -8.55 7.10
CA ALA A 360 23.37 -9.38 7.42
C ALA A 360 22.06 -8.58 7.32
N THR A 361 22.04 -7.37 7.84
CA THR A 361 20.89 -6.47 7.76
C THR A 361 20.55 -6.11 6.31
N PHE A 362 21.54 -5.83 5.48
CA PHE A 362 21.37 -5.65 4.04
C PHE A 362 20.77 -6.91 3.38
N LEU A 363 21.31 -8.09 3.67
CA LEU A 363 20.82 -9.35 3.12
C LEU A 363 19.36 -9.64 3.53
N ILE A 364 18.98 -9.35 4.77
CA ILE A 364 17.57 -9.44 5.22
C ILE A 364 16.67 -8.53 4.38
N GLY A 365 17.12 -7.32 4.03
CA GLY A 365 16.40 -6.45 3.09
C GLY A 365 16.18 -7.09 1.72
N THR A 366 17.18 -7.83 1.19
CA THR A 366 17.06 -8.51 -0.12
C THR A 366 15.99 -9.60 -0.16
N CYS A 367 15.47 -10.06 0.98
CA CYS A 367 14.34 -11.00 1.03
C CYS A 367 13.08 -10.44 0.33
N SER A 368 13.00 -9.13 0.14
CA SER A 368 11.96 -8.48 -0.66
C SER A 368 11.92 -8.90 -2.14
N VAL A 369 12.92 -9.62 -2.63
CA VAL A 369 12.98 -10.23 -3.98
C VAL A 369 11.74 -11.08 -4.29
N LEU A 370 11.09 -11.61 -3.26
CA LEU A 370 9.87 -12.43 -3.38
C LEU A 370 8.63 -11.60 -3.79
N LEU A 371 8.56 -10.30 -3.40
CA LEU A 371 7.35 -9.51 -3.48
C LEU A 371 6.79 -9.32 -4.91
N PRO A 372 7.60 -8.96 -5.93
CA PRO A 372 7.10 -8.78 -7.29
C PRO A 372 6.49 -10.06 -7.87
N SER A 373 7.13 -11.20 -7.64
CA SER A 373 6.65 -12.49 -8.15
C SER A 373 5.33 -12.92 -7.50
N LEU A 374 5.15 -12.69 -6.20
CA LEU A 374 3.86 -12.93 -5.52
C LEU A 374 2.75 -12.04 -6.08
N GLN A 375 3.05 -10.76 -6.30
CA GLN A 375 2.08 -9.80 -6.83
C GLN A 375 1.62 -10.21 -8.23
N ILE A 376 2.55 -10.56 -9.12
CA ILE A 376 2.23 -11.00 -10.49
C ILE A 376 1.43 -12.30 -10.44
N ARG A 377 1.87 -13.29 -9.64
CA ARG A 377 1.14 -14.54 -9.49
C ARG A 377 -0.29 -14.35 -9.03
N LEU A 378 -0.51 -13.47 -8.05
CA LEU A 378 -1.85 -13.16 -7.58
C LEU A 378 -2.74 -12.56 -8.67
N MET A 379 -2.19 -11.65 -9.47
CA MET A 379 -2.92 -11.05 -10.60
C MET A 379 -3.27 -12.12 -11.65
N ASP A 380 -2.34 -13.04 -11.96
CA ASP A 380 -2.55 -14.12 -12.95
C ASP A 380 -3.66 -15.08 -12.52
N VAL A 381 -3.74 -15.43 -11.22
CA VAL A 381 -4.72 -16.42 -10.73
C VAL A 381 -6.05 -15.80 -10.29
N ALA A 382 -6.13 -14.49 -10.14
CA ALA A 382 -7.33 -13.78 -9.68
C ALA A 382 -8.36 -13.51 -10.78
N ASN A 383 -8.03 -13.73 -12.06
CA ASN A 383 -8.89 -13.47 -13.21
C ASN A 383 -9.53 -12.05 -13.18
N GLU A 384 -10.84 -11.98 -13.03
CA GLU A 384 -11.60 -10.71 -13.03
C GLU A 384 -11.41 -9.87 -11.73
N SER A 385 -10.93 -10.49 -10.64
CA SER A 385 -10.83 -9.85 -9.31
C SER A 385 -9.40 -9.41 -8.96
N GLN A 386 -8.63 -8.94 -9.93
CA GLN A 386 -7.21 -8.56 -9.77
C GLN A 386 -7.01 -7.44 -8.74
N THR A 387 -7.94 -6.49 -8.66
CA THR A 387 -7.85 -5.35 -7.73
C THR A 387 -7.91 -5.80 -6.28
N LEU A 388 -8.86 -6.68 -5.95
CA LEU A 388 -8.96 -7.22 -4.61
C LEU A 388 -7.76 -8.13 -4.28
N ALA A 389 -7.32 -8.98 -5.22
CA ALA A 389 -6.16 -9.84 -5.02
C ALA A 389 -4.89 -9.03 -4.71
N ALA A 390 -4.68 -7.91 -5.42
CA ALA A 390 -3.59 -6.99 -5.14
C ALA A 390 -3.70 -6.34 -3.74
N ALA A 391 -4.90 -5.91 -3.34
CA ALA A 391 -5.14 -5.37 -2.00
C ALA A 391 -4.92 -6.43 -0.90
N MET A 392 -5.37 -7.66 -1.13
CA MET A 392 -5.17 -8.79 -0.22
C MET A 392 -3.70 -9.20 -0.07
N ASN A 393 -2.87 -8.93 -1.09
CA ASN A 393 -1.42 -9.13 -0.96
C ASN A 393 -0.82 -8.27 0.16
N HIS A 394 -1.22 -6.99 0.26
CA HIS A 394 -0.79 -6.14 1.38
C HIS A 394 -1.26 -6.69 2.73
N SER A 395 -2.48 -7.22 2.81
CA SER A 395 -2.97 -7.89 4.03
C SER A 395 -2.14 -9.14 4.36
N ALA A 396 -1.83 -9.98 3.37
CA ALA A 396 -1.00 -11.18 3.57
C ALA A 396 0.41 -10.82 4.07
N LEU A 397 1.04 -9.80 3.48
CA LEU A 397 2.35 -9.32 3.92
C LEU A 397 2.30 -8.70 5.34
N ASN A 398 1.19 -8.10 5.73
CA ASN A 398 1.00 -7.62 7.09
C ASN A 398 0.67 -8.73 8.07
N ILE A 399 0.04 -9.84 7.65
CA ILE A 399 -0.01 -11.08 8.46
C ILE A 399 1.41 -11.59 8.71
N ALA A 400 2.26 -11.60 7.67
CA ALA A 400 3.67 -11.97 7.79
C ALA A 400 4.39 -11.07 8.81
N ASN A 401 4.18 -9.75 8.74
CA ASN A 401 4.75 -8.77 9.66
C ASN A 401 4.29 -9.02 11.11
N ALA A 402 2.97 -9.12 11.33
CA ALA A 402 2.41 -9.39 12.67
C ALA A 402 2.92 -10.71 13.26
N MET A 403 2.89 -11.78 12.45
CA MET A 403 3.33 -13.11 12.88
C MET A 403 4.83 -13.15 13.17
N GLY A 404 5.65 -12.56 12.30
CA GLY A 404 7.10 -12.50 12.49
C GLY A 404 7.47 -11.69 13.75
N ALA A 405 6.91 -10.48 13.90
CA ALA A 405 7.15 -9.65 15.08
C ALA A 405 6.70 -10.35 16.38
N TYR A 406 5.52 -10.95 16.39
CA TYR A 406 5.00 -11.63 17.58
C TYR A 406 5.80 -12.89 17.93
N LEU A 407 6.03 -13.81 16.99
CA LEU A 407 6.75 -15.06 17.25
C LEU A 407 8.24 -14.81 17.57
N GLY A 408 8.88 -13.85 16.86
CA GLY A 408 10.24 -13.43 17.20
C GLY A 408 10.34 -12.89 18.62
N GLY A 409 9.42 -12.00 19.02
CA GLY A 409 9.36 -11.48 20.39
C GLY A 409 9.06 -12.52 21.45
N LEU A 410 8.19 -13.49 21.12
CA LEU A 410 7.85 -14.58 22.01
C LEU A 410 9.09 -15.43 22.34
N THR A 411 9.91 -15.80 21.38
CA THR A 411 11.12 -16.59 21.64
C THR A 411 12.15 -15.83 22.46
N VAL A 412 12.28 -14.52 22.23
CA VAL A 412 13.16 -13.66 23.04
C VAL A 412 12.63 -13.56 24.47
N SER A 413 11.32 -13.37 24.67
CA SER A 413 10.69 -13.28 26.01
C SER A 413 10.79 -14.59 26.81
N LEU A 414 10.84 -15.72 26.12
CA LEU A 414 11.06 -17.04 26.75
C LEU A 414 12.53 -17.31 27.10
N GLY A 415 13.44 -16.34 26.86
CA GLY A 415 14.84 -16.44 27.24
C GLY A 415 15.75 -17.12 26.21
N TYR A 416 15.27 -17.42 25.00
CA TYR A 416 16.12 -18.03 23.95
C TYR A 416 17.11 -17.05 23.31
N GLY A 417 17.11 -15.78 23.72
CA GLY A 417 18.03 -14.74 23.24
C GLY A 417 17.70 -14.23 21.83
N TRP A 418 18.41 -13.20 21.41
CA TRP A 418 18.14 -12.44 20.16
C TRP A 418 18.30 -13.26 18.88
N ILE A 419 19.22 -14.23 18.87
CA ILE A 419 19.46 -15.12 17.70
C ILE A 419 18.25 -16.02 17.43
N SER A 420 17.39 -16.27 18.43
CA SER A 420 16.19 -17.09 18.25
C SER A 420 15.22 -16.53 17.20
N THR A 421 15.22 -15.22 16.96
CA THR A 421 14.44 -14.58 15.90
C THR A 421 14.79 -15.12 14.51
N ALA A 422 16.08 -15.45 14.27
CA ALA A 422 16.52 -16.06 13.02
C ALA A 422 15.97 -17.48 12.85
N TRP A 423 15.94 -18.28 13.93
CA TRP A 423 15.37 -19.63 13.88
C TRP A 423 13.86 -19.61 13.67
N VAL A 424 13.14 -18.65 14.26
CA VAL A 424 11.74 -18.37 13.89
C VAL A 424 11.63 -18.05 12.41
N GLY A 425 12.54 -17.20 11.90
CA GLY A 425 12.61 -16.85 10.49
C GLY A 425 12.77 -18.07 9.59
N VAL A 426 13.75 -18.94 9.89
CA VAL A 426 13.97 -20.19 9.16
C VAL A 426 12.72 -21.08 9.19
N ALA A 427 12.11 -21.27 10.36
CA ALA A 427 10.91 -22.09 10.51
C ALA A 427 9.76 -21.57 9.63
N LEU A 428 9.50 -20.25 9.63
CA LEU A 428 8.49 -19.63 8.79
C LEU A 428 8.85 -19.71 7.29
N GLY A 429 10.11 -19.50 6.93
CA GLY A 429 10.58 -19.65 5.55
C GLY A 429 10.40 -21.08 5.03
N VAL A 430 10.75 -22.09 5.82
CA VAL A 430 10.55 -23.50 5.49
C VAL A 430 9.04 -23.83 5.40
N ALA A 431 8.24 -23.35 6.33
CA ALA A 431 6.78 -23.49 6.25
C ALA A 431 6.21 -22.84 4.97
N GLY A 432 6.72 -21.65 4.59
CA GLY A 432 6.39 -21.01 3.33
C GLY A 432 6.76 -21.84 2.11
N LEU A 433 7.94 -22.50 2.11
CA LEU A 433 8.33 -23.45 1.06
C LEU A 433 7.39 -24.67 1.00
N MET A 434 6.94 -25.19 2.14
CA MET A 434 5.97 -26.29 2.15
C MET A 434 4.64 -25.86 1.53
N VAL A 435 4.12 -24.68 1.89
CA VAL A 435 2.91 -24.12 1.29
C VAL A 435 3.11 -23.88 -0.21
N PHE A 436 4.28 -23.41 -0.61
CA PHE A 436 4.62 -23.24 -2.03
C PHE A 436 4.58 -24.56 -2.80
N VAL A 437 5.15 -25.65 -2.26
CA VAL A 437 5.08 -26.98 -2.89
C VAL A 437 3.64 -27.44 -3.07
N LEU A 438 2.77 -27.19 -2.09
CA LEU A 438 1.32 -27.47 -2.22
C LEU A 438 0.69 -26.63 -3.33
N THR A 439 1.04 -25.34 -3.40
CA THR A 439 0.55 -24.41 -4.44
C THR A 439 0.96 -24.88 -5.84
N ALA A 440 2.22 -25.26 -6.01
CA ALA A 440 2.76 -25.74 -7.28
C ALA A 440 2.11 -27.05 -7.72
N ARG A 441 1.95 -28.02 -6.80
CA ARG A 441 1.26 -29.29 -7.06
C ARG A 441 -0.21 -29.09 -7.46
N HIS A 442 -0.91 -28.17 -6.79
CA HIS A 442 -2.30 -27.85 -7.12
C HIS A 442 -2.40 -27.21 -8.51
N ALA A 443 -1.48 -26.29 -8.86
CA ALA A 443 -1.43 -25.68 -10.19
C ALA A 443 -1.20 -26.72 -11.29
N ALA A 444 -0.25 -27.65 -11.10
CA ALA A 444 0.05 -28.72 -12.06
C ALA A 444 -1.18 -29.65 -12.30
N ARG A 445 -1.91 -30.01 -11.24
CA ARG A 445 -3.13 -30.83 -11.35
C ARG A 445 -4.23 -30.14 -12.16
N GLN A 446 -4.42 -28.82 -11.96
CA GLN A 446 -5.41 -28.06 -12.74
C GLN A 446 -5.06 -28.03 -14.24
N GLN A 447 -3.78 -27.88 -14.58
CA GLN A 447 -3.33 -27.91 -15.98
C GLN A 447 -3.59 -29.29 -16.62
N THR A 448 -3.35 -30.38 -15.91
CA THR A 448 -3.61 -31.74 -16.40
C THR A 448 -5.11 -32.04 -16.58
N GLN A 449 -5.99 -31.38 -15.84
CA GLN A 449 -7.44 -31.57 -15.98
C GLN A 449 -8.05 -30.77 -17.14
N LEU A 450 -7.35 -29.74 -17.63
CA LEU A 450 -7.75 -28.88 -18.73
C LEU A 450 -7.16 -29.29 -20.09
N ALA A 451 -6.13 -30.15 -20.07
CA ALA A 451 -5.48 -30.78 -21.24
C ALA A 451 -6.14 -32.13 -21.58
#